data_48cfe39053488a31e0d3399f7d9b9780
#
_entry.id   48cfe39053488a31e0d3399f7d9b9780
#
_cell.length_a   1.000
_cell.length_b   1.000
_cell.length_c   1.000
_cell.angle_alpha   90.00
_cell.angle_beta   90.00
_cell.angle_gamma   90.00
#
_symmetry.space_group_name_H-M   'P 1'
#
loop_
_entity.id
_entity.type
_entity.pdbx_description
1 polymer ?
#
loop_
_entity_poly.entity_id
_entity_poly.type
_entity_poly.pdbx_seq_one_letter_code
_entity_poly.pdbx_strand_id
1 'polypeptide(L)'
;KELKNLDELILKKHLGLLGSQLYYLARGIDKRPVEPEREVKSLGRETTFPEDLKDKEVLQTYILELVTDIGRKLRKGSLKAKTITLKVRFADFSTLSKSKTLEHYTDLDKDIYRAACNLFQELCLKQPVRLIGVSVHNLTSGEIQQSLFQIDDTEQKKKLATTIDNIKERFGEDSITLAR
;
A
#
# COMPACT_ATOMS: atom_id res chain seq x y z
N LYS A 1 31.13 -0.89 -12.04
CA LYS A 1 32.35 -1.54 -12.60
C LYS A 1 33.11 -2.37 -11.56
N GLU A 2 33.18 -1.97 -10.30
CA GLU A 2 33.96 -2.61 -9.25
C GLU A 2 33.46 -4.01 -8.88
N LEU A 3 32.15 -4.22 -8.77
CA LEU A 3 31.55 -5.51 -8.43
C LEU A 3 31.89 -6.63 -9.44
N LYS A 4 32.12 -6.28 -10.71
CA LYS A 4 32.48 -7.23 -11.75
C LYS A 4 33.93 -7.79 -11.57
N ASN A 5 34.78 -7.05 -10.86
CA ASN A 5 36.18 -7.43 -10.63
C ASN A 5 36.39 -8.23 -9.34
N LEU A 6 35.34 -8.37 -8.51
CA LEU A 6 35.43 -9.14 -7.27
C LEU A 6 35.23 -10.64 -7.52
N ASP A 7 35.89 -11.44 -6.71
CA ASP A 7 35.72 -12.88 -6.70
C ASP A 7 34.39 -13.28 -6.06
N GLU A 8 33.79 -14.37 -6.57
CA GLU A 8 32.52 -14.89 -6.04
C GLU A 8 32.62 -15.24 -4.55
N LEU A 9 33.76 -15.83 -4.13
CA LEU A 9 33.97 -16.23 -2.74
C LEU A 9 33.98 -15.02 -1.80
N ILE A 10 34.59 -13.91 -2.23
CA ILE A 10 34.61 -12.66 -1.46
C ILE A 10 33.21 -12.13 -1.29
N LEU A 11 32.44 -12.05 -2.39
CA LEU A 11 31.05 -11.59 -2.36
C LEU A 11 30.17 -12.49 -1.51
N LYS A 12 30.34 -13.82 -1.62
CA LYS A 12 29.58 -14.78 -0.83
C LYS A 12 29.93 -14.69 0.66
N LYS A 13 31.19 -14.45 1.01
CA LYS A 13 31.60 -14.26 2.40
C LYS A 13 30.98 -13.06 3.07
N HIS A 14 30.82 -11.95 2.34
CA HIS A 14 30.26 -10.69 2.89
C HIS A 14 28.76 -10.58 2.78
N LEU A 15 28.13 -11.18 1.76
CA LEU A 15 26.71 -10.98 1.40
C LEU A 15 25.91 -12.29 1.36
N GLY A 16 26.49 -13.42 1.72
CA GLY A 16 25.82 -14.73 1.70
C GLY A 16 25.38 -15.13 0.28
N LEU A 17 24.18 -15.71 0.18
CA LEU A 17 23.59 -16.14 -1.10
C LEU A 17 23.40 -14.97 -2.09
N LEU A 18 23.11 -13.78 -1.58
CA LEU A 18 22.99 -12.58 -2.40
C LEU A 18 24.32 -12.25 -3.10
N GLY A 19 25.47 -12.50 -2.45
CA GLY A 19 26.81 -12.30 -3.02
C GLY A 19 27.03 -13.12 -4.28
N SER A 20 26.66 -14.40 -4.26
CA SER A 20 26.74 -15.26 -5.45
C SER A 20 25.82 -14.77 -6.56
N GLN A 21 24.57 -14.36 -6.23
CA GLN A 21 23.68 -13.79 -7.23
C GLN A 21 24.25 -12.52 -7.87
N LEU A 22 24.76 -11.60 -7.06
CA LEU A 22 25.36 -10.36 -7.56
C LEU A 22 26.58 -10.60 -8.44
N TYR A 23 27.39 -11.63 -8.15
CA TYR A 23 28.51 -12.03 -8.98
C TYR A 23 28.08 -12.36 -10.41
N TYR A 24 27.04 -13.18 -10.57
CA TYR A 24 26.51 -13.55 -11.90
C TYR A 24 25.79 -12.39 -12.58
N LEU A 25 24.93 -11.67 -11.85
CA LEU A 25 24.21 -10.51 -12.40
C LEU A 25 25.14 -9.40 -12.90
N ALA A 26 26.23 -9.13 -12.17
CA ALA A 26 27.23 -8.13 -12.58
C ALA A 26 27.92 -8.52 -13.92
N ARG A 27 27.89 -9.79 -14.28
CA ARG A 27 28.47 -10.33 -15.55
C ARG A 27 27.41 -10.53 -16.63
N GLY A 28 26.16 -10.10 -16.39
CA GLY A 28 25.05 -10.24 -17.31
C GLY A 28 24.46 -11.66 -17.36
N ILE A 29 24.78 -12.50 -16.37
CA ILE A 29 24.27 -13.87 -16.28
C ILE A 29 23.12 -13.90 -15.29
N ASP A 30 21.89 -14.11 -15.79
CA ASP A 30 20.70 -14.35 -14.98
C ASP A 30 20.06 -15.66 -15.44
N LYS A 31 20.08 -16.67 -14.57
CA LYS A 31 19.51 -17.99 -14.84
C LYS A 31 18.09 -18.15 -14.30
N ARG A 32 17.53 -17.09 -13.68
CA ARG A 32 16.16 -17.15 -13.16
C ARG A 32 15.16 -17.24 -14.31
N PRO A 33 14.15 -18.08 -14.21
CA PRO A 33 13.09 -18.13 -15.22
C PRO A 33 12.31 -16.80 -15.20
N VAL A 34 11.74 -16.43 -16.34
CA VAL A 34 10.78 -15.33 -16.41
C VAL A 34 9.46 -15.83 -15.86
N GLU A 35 9.04 -15.27 -14.74
CA GLU A 35 7.75 -15.53 -14.11
C GLU A 35 6.79 -14.39 -14.49
N PRO A 36 5.94 -14.57 -15.52
CA PRO A 36 5.07 -13.50 -16.01
C PRO A 36 3.93 -13.17 -15.03
N GLU A 37 3.51 -14.14 -14.24
CA GLU A 37 2.43 -13.99 -13.27
C GLU A 37 2.95 -14.19 -11.87
N ARG A 38 2.87 -13.12 -11.07
CA ARG A 38 3.13 -13.17 -9.63
C ARG A 38 1.88 -12.76 -8.88
N GLU A 39 1.57 -13.51 -7.85
CA GLU A 39 0.52 -13.09 -6.91
C GLU A 39 0.83 -11.73 -6.32
N VAL A 40 -0.17 -10.86 -6.32
CA VAL A 40 -0.06 -9.54 -5.69
C VAL A 40 -0.06 -9.72 -4.17
N LYS A 41 1.08 -9.48 -3.52
CA LYS A 41 1.26 -9.65 -2.07
C LYS A 41 0.88 -8.42 -1.27
N SER A 42 0.93 -7.25 -1.88
CA SER A 42 0.60 -5.96 -1.27
C SER A 42 0.21 -4.95 -2.32
N LEU A 43 -0.60 -3.98 -1.95
CA LEU A 43 -0.90 -2.80 -2.74
C LEU A 43 -0.57 -1.56 -1.90
N GLY A 44 0.02 -0.54 -2.51
CA GLY A 44 0.35 0.69 -1.82
C GLY A 44 0.37 1.89 -2.76
N ARG A 45 0.15 3.05 -2.16
CA ARG A 45 0.28 4.36 -2.81
C ARG A 45 0.94 5.32 -1.83
N GLU A 46 1.79 6.16 -2.35
CA GLU A 46 2.42 7.21 -1.58
C GLU A 46 2.53 8.50 -2.41
N THR A 47 2.53 9.62 -1.72
CA THR A 47 2.66 10.97 -2.31
C THR A 47 3.76 11.72 -1.58
N THR A 48 4.68 12.31 -2.37
CA THR A 48 5.69 13.25 -1.88
C THR A 48 5.18 14.65 -2.16
N PHE A 49 5.18 15.51 -1.16
CA PHE A 49 4.72 16.88 -1.29
C PHE A 49 5.78 17.78 -1.89
N PRO A 50 5.41 18.77 -2.74
CA PRO A 50 6.34 19.79 -3.21
C PRO A 50 6.92 20.63 -2.07
N GLU A 51 6.07 20.95 -1.08
CA GLU A 51 6.41 21.62 0.17
C GLU A 51 5.97 20.77 1.36
N ASP A 52 6.80 20.72 2.40
CA ASP A 52 6.54 19.88 3.57
C ASP A 52 5.32 20.40 4.35
N LEU A 53 4.36 19.53 4.65
CA LEU A 53 3.07 19.86 5.25
C LEU A 53 3.06 19.64 6.77
N LYS A 54 2.38 20.56 7.50
CA LYS A 54 2.13 20.44 8.95
C LYS A 54 0.66 20.24 9.28
N ASP A 55 -0.22 20.65 8.38
CA ASP A 55 -1.67 20.62 8.61
C ASP A 55 -2.19 19.18 8.58
N LYS A 56 -2.72 18.76 9.71
CA LYS A 56 -3.25 17.39 9.89
C LYS A 56 -4.50 17.13 9.05
N GLU A 57 -5.35 18.13 8.85
CA GLU A 57 -6.57 17.96 8.06
C GLU A 57 -6.24 17.79 6.59
N VAL A 58 -5.28 18.56 6.09
CA VAL A 58 -4.76 18.41 4.73
C VAL A 58 -4.14 17.03 4.55
N LEU A 59 -3.32 16.57 5.50
CA LEU A 59 -2.71 15.24 5.45
C LEU A 59 -3.76 14.12 5.48
N GLN A 60 -4.86 14.27 6.24
CA GLN A 60 -5.97 13.31 6.25
C GLN A 60 -6.71 13.27 4.90
N THR A 61 -6.80 14.40 4.18
CA THR A 61 -7.36 14.41 2.83
C THR A 61 -6.52 13.56 1.89
N TYR A 62 -5.20 13.72 1.93
CA TYR A 62 -4.30 12.87 1.13
C TYR A 62 -4.40 11.39 1.51
N ILE A 63 -4.55 11.07 2.81
CA ILE A 63 -4.82 9.67 3.22
C ILE A 63 -6.10 9.15 2.55
N LEU A 64 -7.17 9.95 2.50
CA LEU A 64 -8.43 9.55 1.87
C LEU A 64 -8.26 9.28 0.37
N GLU A 65 -7.55 10.14 -0.34
CA GLU A 65 -7.24 9.96 -1.76
C GLU A 65 -6.46 8.67 -2.01
N LEU A 66 -5.38 8.44 -1.24
CA LEU A 66 -4.56 7.24 -1.36
C LEU A 66 -5.37 5.97 -1.07
N VAL A 67 -6.23 6.00 -0.07
CA VAL A 67 -7.09 4.88 0.31
C VAL A 67 -8.13 4.58 -0.75
N THR A 68 -8.76 5.60 -1.34
CA THR A 68 -9.73 5.44 -2.42
C THR A 68 -9.09 4.74 -3.63
N ASP A 69 -7.88 5.12 -4.00
CA ASP A 69 -7.11 4.47 -5.06
C ASP A 69 -6.81 2.99 -4.75
N ILE A 70 -6.43 2.71 -3.50
CA ILE A 70 -6.11 1.34 -3.05
C ILE A 70 -7.37 0.48 -3.05
N GLY A 71 -8.48 0.97 -2.49
CA GLY A 71 -9.75 0.26 -2.43
C GLY A 71 -10.28 -0.10 -3.81
N ARG A 72 -10.21 0.85 -4.77
CA ARG A 72 -10.58 0.58 -6.16
C ARG A 72 -9.73 -0.52 -6.78
N LYS A 73 -8.41 -0.51 -6.55
CA LYS A 73 -7.51 -1.56 -7.06
C LYS A 73 -7.80 -2.91 -6.43
N LEU A 74 -8.10 -2.96 -5.13
CA LEU A 74 -8.52 -4.17 -4.46
C LEU A 74 -9.79 -4.74 -5.11
N ARG A 75 -10.84 -3.92 -5.27
CA ARG A 75 -12.12 -4.33 -5.91
C ARG A 75 -11.92 -4.79 -7.36
N LYS A 76 -11.16 -4.04 -8.14
CA LYS A 76 -10.85 -4.41 -9.54
C LYS A 76 -10.09 -5.74 -9.64
N GLY A 77 -9.23 -6.05 -8.68
CA GLY A 77 -8.50 -7.32 -8.59
C GLY A 77 -9.25 -8.42 -7.84
N SER A 78 -10.51 -8.19 -7.40
CA SER A 78 -11.25 -9.11 -6.53
C SER A 78 -10.46 -9.51 -5.28
N LEU A 79 -9.63 -8.57 -4.78
CA LEU A 79 -8.77 -8.76 -3.61
C LEU A 79 -9.38 -8.09 -2.39
N LYS A 80 -9.09 -8.64 -1.23
CA LYS A 80 -9.36 -8.04 0.08
C LYS A 80 -8.09 -8.03 0.91
N ALA A 81 -7.94 -7.03 1.76
CA ALA A 81 -6.77 -6.85 2.61
C ALA A 81 -7.13 -6.96 4.09
N LYS A 82 -6.17 -7.37 4.91
CA LYS A 82 -6.36 -7.46 6.36
C LYS A 82 -5.42 -6.55 7.15
N THR A 83 -4.24 -6.23 6.64
CA THR A 83 -3.26 -5.38 7.32
C THR A 83 -3.08 -4.06 6.58
N ILE A 84 -3.26 -2.96 7.29
CA ILE A 84 -3.08 -1.61 6.79
C ILE A 84 -1.81 -1.03 7.41
N THR A 85 -0.95 -0.42 6.59
CA THR A 85 0.28 0.24 7.02
C THR A 85 0.25 1.69 6.58
N LEU A 86 0.48 2.59 7.52
CA LEU A 86 0.72 4.00 7.26
C LEU A 86 2.22 4.29 7.34
N LYS A 87 2.75 4.99 6.33
CA LYS A 87 4.13 5.45 6.24
C LYS A 87 4.14 6.97 6.21
N VAL A 88 4.97 7.57 7.03
CA VAL A 88 5.20 9.02 7.05
C VAL A 88 6.70 9.27 6.99
N ARG A 89 7.13 10.14 6.08
CA ARG A 89 8.50 10.65 6.02
C ARG A 89 8.51 12.12 6.34
N PHE A 90 9.39 12.53 7.22
CA PHE A 90 9.54 13.91 7.66
C PHE A 90 10.52 14.70 6.79
N ALA A 91 10.61 16.02 7.06
CA ALA A 91 11.52 16.95 6.37
C ALA A 91 12.99 16.55 6.47
N ASP A 92 13.41 15.94 7.57
CA ASP A 92 14.75 15.40 7.81
C ASP A 92 15.01 14.03 7.16
N PHE A 93 14.08 13.55 6.32
CA PHE A 93 14.09 12.23 5.68
C PHE A 93 13.95 11.03 6.64
N SER A 94 13.80 11.26 7.94
CA SER A 94 13.41 10.18 8.85
C SER A 94 12.04 9.63 8.47
N THR A 95 11.87 8.32 8.58
CA THR A 95 10.64 7.64 8.16
C THR A 95 10.09 6.82 9.32
N LEU A 96 8.81 7.00 9.58
CA LEU A 96 8.03 6.17 10.50
C LEU A 96 7.01 5.35 9.71
N SER A 97 6.82 4.11 10.13
CA SER A 97 5.76 3.23 9.60
C SER A 97 5.07 2.54 10.75
N LYS A 98 3.75 2.56 10.73
CA LYS A 98 2.91 1.82 11.69
C LYS A 98 1.91 0.97 10.93
N SER A 99 1.60 -0.20 11.48
CA SER A 99 0.67 -1.16 10.86
C SER A 99 -0.40 -1.57 11.85
N LYS A 100 -1.59 -1.84 11.33
CA LYS A 100 -2.72 -2.40 12.06
C LYS A 100 -3.33 -3.54 11.26
N THR A 101 -3.48 -4.70 11.90
CA THR A 101 -4.22 -5.83 11.33
C THR A 101 -5.66 -5.75 11.82
N LEU A 102 -6.60 -5.78 10.87
CA LEU A 102 -8.04 -5.78 11.14
C LEU A 102 -8.49 -7.18 11.57
N GLU A 103 -9.65 -7.27 12.19
CA GLU A 103 -10.26 -8.55 12.57
C GLU A 103 -10.71 -9.33 11.33
N HIS A 104 -11.18 -8.63 10.29
CA HIS A 104 -11.68 -9.21 9.04
C HIS A 104 -11.02 -8.57 7.82
N TYR A 105 -11.08 -9.27 6.70
CA TYR A 105 -10.64 -8.78 5.41
C TYR A 105 -11.62 -7.77 4.85
N THR A 106 -11.11 -6.69 4.24
CA THR A 106 -11.93 -5.64 3.65
C THR A 106 -11.36 -5.15 2.30
N ASP A 107 -12.24 -4.67 1.45
CA ASP A 107 -11.99 -3.90 0.22
C ASP A 107 -12.70 -2.54 0.26
N LEU A 108 -13.28 -2.18 1.43
CA LEU A 108 -14.02 -0.94 1.63
C LEU A 108 -13.08 0.19 2.04
N ASP A 109 -13.15 1.29 1.29
CA ASP A 109 -12.36 2.50 1.54
C ASP A 109 -12.55 3.02 2.97
N LYS A 110 -13.79 2.98 3.49
CA LYS A 110 -14.13 3.45 4.84
C LYS A 110 -13.36 2.71 5.94
N ASP A 111 -13.19 1.40 5.82
CA ASP A 111 -12.50 0.59 6.84
C ASP A 111 -11.00 0.85 6.78
N ILE A 112 -10.44 0.90 5.57
CA ILE A 112 -9.02 1.18 5.34
C ILE A 112 -8.70 2.60 5.83
N TYR A 113 -9.53 3.59 5.50
CA TYR A 113 -9.37 4.98 5.91
C TYR A 113 -9.42 5.14 7.43
N ARG A 114 -10.42 4.52 8.08
CA ARG A 114 -10.51 4.56 9.55
C ARG A 114 -9.27 3.98 10.21
N ALA A 115 -8.76 2.85 9.70
CA ALA A 115 -7.54 2.24 10.23
C ALA A 115 -6.31 3.14 10.01
N ALA A 116 -6.16 3.73 8.83
CA ALA A 116 -5.07 4.64 8.51
C ALA A 116 -5.12 5.92 9.35
N CYS A 117 -6.30 6.51 9.56
CA CYS A 117 -6.48 7.69 10.42
C CYS A 117 -6.18 7.39 11.89
N ASN A 118 -6.56 6.22 12.40
CA ASN A 118 -6.20 5.83 13.76
C ASN A 118 -4.67 5.72 13.91
N LEU A 119 -3.99 5.08 12.94
CA LEU A 119 -2.54 5.03 12.93
C LEU A 119 -1.90 6.41 12.83
N PHE A 120 -2.50 7.32 12.04
CA PHE A 120 -2.04 8.70 11.90
C PHE A 120 -2.18 9.50 13.21
N GLN A 121 -3.29 9.34 13.92
CA GLN A 121 -3.50 10.00 15.23
C GLN A 121 -2.50 9.53 16.29
N GLU A 122 -2.11 8.27 16.26
CA GLU A 122 -1.09 7.71 17.14
C GLU A 122 0.32 8.20 16.83
N LEU A 123 0.55 8.83 15.65
CA LEU A 123 1.83 9.41 15.30
C LEU A 123 1.97 10.80 15.90
N CYS A 124 3.00 10.99 16.72
CA CYS A 124 3.36 12.31 17.20
C CYS A 124 4.11 13.05 16.08
N LEU A 125 3.40 13.90 15.32
CA LEU A 125 4.00 14.72 14.27
C LEU A 125 4.84 15.84 14.90
N LYS A 126 6.12 15.59 15.09
CA LYS A 126 7.07 16.59 15.65
C LYS A 126 7.63 17.52 14.60
N GLN A 127 7.57 17.13 13.34
CA GLN A 127 8.16 17.84 12.19
C GLN A 127 7.17 17.89 11.03
N PRO A 128 7.38 18.78 10.04
CA PRO A 128 6.62 18.77 8.81
C PRO A 128 6.77 17.44 8.06
N VAL A 129 5.71 17.03 7.39
CA VAL A 129 5.63 15.78 6.63
C VAL A 129 5.97 16.04 5.18
N ARG A 130 6.98 15.33 4.68
CA ARG A 130 7.45 15.38 3.30
C ARG A 130 6.75 14.36 2.40
N LEU A 131 6.39 13.19 2.95
CA LEU A 131 5.73 12.11 2.21
C LEU A 131 4.76 11.39 3.14
N ILE A 132 3.61 11.05 2.58
CA ILE A 132 2.65 10.16 3.22
C ILE A 132 2.33 9.00 2.27
N GLY A 133 2.17 7.81 2.82
CA GLY A 133 1.83 6.60 2.07
C GLY A 133 0.96 5.66 2.86
N VAL A 134 0.07 4.99 2.16
CA VAL A 134 -0.74 3.89 2.68
C VAL A 134 -0.44 2.63 1.89
N SER A 135 -0.32 1.52 2.57
CA SER A 135 -0.20 0.21 1.93
C SER A 135 -1.03 -0.83 2.66
N VAL A 136 -1.48 -1.81 1.91
CA VAL A 136 -2.29 -2.92 2.41
C VAL A 136 -1.61 -4.24 2.12
N HIS A 137 -1.65 -5.13 3.07
CA HIS A 137 -0.97 -6.43 3.05
C HIS A 137 -1.91 -7.54 3.50
N ASN A 138 -1.42 -8.79 3.47
CA ASN A 138 -2.24 -9.98 3.76
C ASN A 138 -3.46 -9.98 2.86
N LEU A 139 -3.20 -10.01 1.55
CA LEU A 139 -4.24 -10.01 0.53
C LEU A 139 -4.80 -11.42 0.35
N THR A 140 -6.08 -11.49 0.01
CA THR A 140 -6.77 -12.73 -0.37
C THR A 140 -7.75 -12.46 -1.50
N SER A 141 -7.88 -13.41 -2.42
CA SER A 141 -8.86 -13.39 -3.52
C SER A 141 -10.03 -14.37 -3.29
N GLY A 142 -10.04 -15.08 -2.16
CA GLY A 142 -11.07 -16.10 -1.90
C GLY A 142 -12.36 -15.55 -1.30
N GLU A 143 -13.42 -16.34 -1.40
CA GLU A 143 -14.62 -16.14 -0.60
C GLU A 143 -14.24 -16.30 0.89
N ILE A 144 -14.37 -15.22 1.63
CA ILE A 144 -14.12 -15.24 3.07
C ILE A 144 -15.45 -15.60 3.71
N GLN A 145 -15.42 -16.61 4.57
CA GLN A 145 -16.55 -16.92 5.42
C GLN A 145 -16.90 -15.68 6.25
N GLN A 146 -17.97 -15.00 5.87
CA GLN A 146 -18.47 -13.84 6.61
C GLN A 146 -19.22 -14.31 7.84
N SER A 147 -19.12 -13.56 8.93
CA SER A 147 -19.95 -13.79 10.10
C SER A 147 -21.42 -13.58 9.72
N LEU A 148 -22.26 -14.54 10.06
CA LEU A 148 -23.71 -14.53 9.81
C LEU A 148 -24.43 -13.26 10.32
N PHE A 149 -23.81 -12.53 11.24
CA PHE A 149 -24.41 -11.34 11.88
C PHE A 149 -24.03 -9.99 11.22
N GLN A 150 -23.26 -9.99 10.13
CA GLN A 150 -22.74 -8.75 9.50
C GLN A 150 -23.16 -8.57 8.02
N ILE A 151 -24.09 -9.37 7.49
CA ILE A 151 -24.32 -9.53 6.05
C ILE A 151 -24.93 -8.29 5.41
N ASP A 152 -26.00 -7.71 5.98
CA ASP A 152 -26.80 -6.69 5.30
C ASP A 152 -26.09 -5.33 5.06
N ASP A 153 -25.38 -4.83 6.05
CA ASP A 153 -24.73 -3.50 5.96
C ASP A 153 -23.49 -3.54 5.04
N THR A 154 -22.81 -4.67 4.94
CA THR A 154 -21.60 -4.85 4.13
C THR A 154 -21.94 -4.91 2.63
N GLU A 155 -23.05 -5.55 2.23
CA GLU A 155 -23.46 -5.61 0.82
C GLU A 155 -23.87 -4.25 0.25
N GLN A 156 -24.63 -3.47 1.02
CA GLN A 156 -25.01 -2.12 0.62
C GLN A 156 -23.79 -1.21 0.43
N LYS A 157 -22.84 -1.27 1.36
CA LYS A 157 -21.57 -0.52 1.26
C LYS A 157 -20.74 -0.92 0.04
N LYS A 158 -20.69 -2.22 -0.29
CA LYS A 158 -20.02 -2.70 -1.50
C LYS A 158 -20.69 -2.21 -2.77
N LYS A 159 -22.01 -2.30 -2.86
CA LYS A 159 -22.76 -1.78 -4.01
C LYS A 159 -22.50 -0.30 -4.23
N LEU A 160 -22.49 0.49 -3.14
CA LEU A 160 -22.17 1.91 -3.20
C LEU A 160 -20.74 2.14 -3.71
N ALA A 161 -19.74 1.47 -3.13
CA ALA A 161 -18.35 1.61 -3.55
C ALA A 161 -18.15 1.24 -5.03
N THR A 162 -18.72 0.12 -5.48
CA THR A 162 -18.66 -0.30 -6.88
C THR A 162 -19.37 0.71 -7.81
N THR A 163 -20.49 1.29 -7.38
CA THR A 163 -21.18 2.32 -8.16
C THR A 163 -20.33 3.57 -8.32
N ILE A 164 -19.68 4.01 -7.25
CA ILE A 164 -18.74 5.14 -7.28
C ILE A 164 -17.56 4.84 -8.21
N ASP A 165 -16.98 3.64 -8.14
CA ASP A 165 -15.90 3.21 -9.03
C ASP A 165 -16.31 3.27 -10.51
N ASN A 166 -17.53 2.78 -10.84
CA ASN A 166 -18.07 2.81 -12.20
C ASN A 166 -18.32 4.25 -12.70
N ILE A 167 -18.78 5.15 -11.83
CA ILE A 167 -18.94 6.56 -12.18
C ILE A 167 -17.58 7.19 -12.50
N LYS A 168 -16.58 6.97 -11.66
CA LYS A 168 -15.23 7.48 -11.89
C LYS A 168 -14.57 6.90 -13.15
N GLU A 169 -14.76 5.61 -13.42
CA GLU A 169 -14.23 4.98 -14.64
C GLU A 169 -14.88 5.56 -15.90
N ARG A 170 -16.16 5.91 -15.85
CA ARG A 170 -16.92 6.42 -17.00
C ARG A 170 -16.76 7.93 -17.23
N PHE A 171 -16.67 8.72 -16.15
CA PHE A 171 -16.74 10.18 -16.20
C PHE A 171 -15.47 10.88 -15.70
N GLY A 172 -14.46 10.12 -15.27
CA GLY A 172 -13.19 10.65 -14.74
C GLY A 172 -13.13 10.69 -13.22
N GLU A 173 -11.92 10.80 -12.68
CA GLU A 173 -11.64 10.70 -11.24
C GLU A 173 -12.32 11.79 -10.41
N ASP A 174 -12.48 12.98 -10.98
CA ASP A 174 -13.04 14.16 -10.29
C ASP A 174 -14.56 14.25 -10.39
N SER A 175 -15.21 13.28 -11.06
CA SER A 175 -16.65 13.29 -11.28
C SER A 175 -17.48 13.15 -10.01
N ILE A 176 -16.93 12.50 -8.99
CA ILE A 176 -17.58 12.32 -7.69
C ILE A 176 -16.51 12.29 -6.59
N THR A 177 -16.71 13.06 -5.54
CA THR A 177 -15.86 13.11 -4.35
C THR A 177 -16.66 12.80 -3.10
N LEU A 178 -16.01 12.19 -2.11
CA LEU A 178 -16.64 11.98 -0.81
C LEU A 178 -16.69 13.31 -0.06
N ALA A 179 -17.89 13.70 0.40
CA ALA A 179 -18.03 14.81 1.33
C ALA A 179 -17.37 14.46 2.68
N ARG A 180 -16.76 15.46 3.28
CA ARG A 180 -16.17 15.36 4.61
C ARG A 180 -17.20 15.42 5.72
#